data_04a4742a7f1abdf077c39a77ff7359e3
#
_entry.id   04a4742a7f1abdf077c39a77ff7359e3
#
_cell.length_a   1.000
_cell.length_b   1.000
_cell.length_c   1.000
_cell.angle_alpha   90.00
_cell.angle_beta   90.00
_cell.angle_gamma   90.00
#
_symmetry.space_group_name_H-M   'P 1'
#
loop_
_entity.id
_entity.type
_entity.pdbx_description
1 polymer ?
#
loop_
_entity_poly.entity_id
_entity_poly.type
_entity_poly.pdbx_seq_one_letter_code
_entity_poly.pdbx_strand_id
1 'polypeptide(L)'
;ETAGHEAVNDYVPGLLEKGIRVVLVSTGALRDQGLYDELAKAGGDRLILSTGAIGGVDIVRACRQAGNIESITLSTTKPSLALERPWMSAEMIAQIREGREVVECYRGSALAATELFPESVNVAATLAFAAGSWEPVDVRIFADPLATLNSHKIDIVSDIGLYKVEVSNHPLPSNPKSSALVGASLLRSLHDLTTNLPTFM
;
A
#
# COMPACT_ATOMS: atom_id res chain seq x y z
N GLU A 1 -9.62 -9.72 -4.03
CA GLU A 1 -9.78 -9.69 -2.58
C GLU A 1 -9.68 -8.24 -2.10
N THR A 2 -10.61 -7.78 -1.28
CA THR A 2 -10.72 -6.42 -0.74
C THR A 2 -11.29 -6.41 0.68
N ALA A 3 -11.36 -7.55 1.34
CA ALA A 3 -12.05 -7.73 2.62
C ALA A 3 -11.11 -7.62 3.85
N GLY A 4 -9.80 -7.58 3.62
CA GLY A 4 -8.80 -7.41 4.67
C GLY A 4 -7.91 -8.62 4.91
N HIS A 5 -6.97 -8.48 5.84
CA HIS A 5 -5.90 -9.45 6.05
C HIS A 5 -6.41 -10.84 6.45
N GLU A 6 -7.47 -10.92 7.28
CA GLU A 6 -8.07 -12.21 7.67
C GLU A 6 -8.64 -12.95 6.47
N ALA A 7 -9.34 -12.24 5.57
CA ALA A 7 -9.88 -12.86 4.36
C ALA A 7 -8.78 -13.37 3.41
N VAL A 8 -7.61 -12.73 3.41
CA VAL A 8 -6.46 -13.25 2.65
C VAL A 8 -6.04 -14.60 3.20
N ASN A 9 -5.86 -14.72 4.53
CA ASN A 9 -5.46 -15.97 5.17
C ASN A 9 -6.48 -17.09 4.93
N ASP A 10 -7.76 -16.78 5.09
CA ASP A 10 -8.81 -17.79 5.12
C ASP A 10 -9.19 -18.32 3.73
N TYR A 11 -9.11 -17.49 2.70
CA TYR A 11 -9.69 -17.82 1.39
C TYR A 11 -8.68 -17.89 0.26
N VAL A 12 -7.64 -17.05 0.27
CA VAL A 12 -6.75 -16.92 -0.91
C VAL A 12 -5.96 -18.20 -1.20
N PRO A 13 -5.40 -18.93 -0.20
CA PRO A 13 -4.70 -20.19 -0.47
C PRO A 13 -5.57 -21.17 -1.24
N GLY A 14 -6.76 -21.45 -0.72
CA GLY A 14 -7.68 -22.41 -1.34
C GLY A 14 -8.21 -22.00 -2.72
N LEU A 15 -8.27 -20.69 -3.03
CA LEU A 15 -8.62 -20.21 -4.36
C LEU A 15 -7.48 -20.45 -5.36
N LEU A 16 -6.23 -20.16 -4.97
CA LEU A 16 -5.04 -20.37 -5.80
C LEU A 16 -4.78 -21.84 -6.09
N GLU A 17 -4.97 -22.73 -5.10
CA GLU A 17 -4.89 -24.17 -5.27
C GLU A 17 -5.89 -24.72 -6.30
N LYS A 18 -7.08 -24.09 -6.38
CA LYS A 18 -8.10 -24.41 -7.40
C LYS A 18 -7.80 -23.79 -8.78
N GLY A 19 -6.65 -23.14 -8.94
CA GLY A 19 -6.25 -22.51 -10.20
C GLY A 19 -6.96 -21.16 -10.48
N ILE A 20 -7.62 -20.58 -9.48
CA ILE A 20 -8.32 -19.30 -9.62
C ILE A 20 -7.31 -18.16 -9.52
N ARG A 21 -7.40 -17.17 -10.43
CA ARG A 21 -6.62 -15.93 -10.34
C ARG A 21 -7.19 -15.03 -9.25
N VAL A 22 -6.31 -14.48 -8.43
CA VAL A 22 -6.69 -13.56 -7.34
C VAL A 22 -5.98 -12.23 -7.52
N VAL A 23 -6.76 -11.14 -7.63
CA VAL A 23 -6.25 -9.78 -7.53
C VAL A 23 -6.34 -9.36 -6.06
N LEU A 24 -5.19 -9.14 -5.43
CA LEU A 24 -5.04 -8.85 -4.01
C LEU A 24 -4.86 -7.37 -3.77
N VAL A 25 -5.75 -6.75 -3.00
CA VAL A 25 -5.66 -5.36 -2.55
C VAL A 25 -5.09 -5.26 -1.14
N SER A 26 -5.40 -6.22 -0.28
CA SER A 26 -4.94 -6.25 1.12
C SER A 26 -3.51 -6.79 1.23
N THR A 27 -2.59 -6.17 0.48
CA THR A 27 -1.18 -6.59 0.35
C THR A 27 -0.42 -6.61 1.68
N GLY A 28 -0.87 -5.84 2.67
CA GLY A 28 -0.31 -5.86 4.02
C GLY A 28 -0.41 -7.21 4.74
N ALA A 29 -1.32 -8.10 4.32
CA ALA A 29 -1.41 -9.46 4.84
C ALA A 29 -0.13 -10.27 4.56
N LEU A 30 0.54 -9.98 3.44
CA LEU A 30 1.75 -10.66 2.99
C LEU A 30 3.01 -10.28 3.78
N ARG A 31 2.87 -9.48 4.86
CA ARG A 31 3.96 -9.26 5.83
C ARG A 31 4.37 -10.54 6.55
N ASP A 32 3.44 -11.48 6.68
CA ASP A 32 3.72 -12.83 7.12
C ASP A 32 4.44 -13.58 6.00
N GLN A 33 5.73 -13.87 6.21
CA GLN A 33 6.56 -14.54 5.21
C GLN A 33 6.07 -15.94 4.90
N GLY A 34 5.54 -16.67 5.89
CA GLY A 34 4.98 -18.00 5.70
C GLY A 34 3.79 -17.98 4.76
N LEU A 35 2.86 -17.05 4.99
CA LEU A 35 1.72 -16.83 4.10
C LEU A 35 2.17 -16.41 2.69
N TYR A 36 3.12 -15.46 2.59
CA TYR A 36 3.64 -15.04 1.29
C TYR A 36 4.21 -16.20 0.49
N ASP A 37 5.05 -17.04 1.11
CA ASP A 37 5.68 -18.18 0.47
C ASP A 37 4.64 -19.23 0.02
N GLU A 38 3.63 -19.49 0.86
CA GLU A 38 2.50 -20.35 0.52
C GLU A 38 1.74 -19.85 -0.70
N LEU A 39 1.33 -18.57 -0.69
CA LEU A 39 0.57 -17.97 -1.78
C LEU A 39 1.40 -17.86 -3.07
N ALA A 40 2.69 -17.52 -2.97
CA ALA A 40 3.58 -17.46 -4.12
C ALA A 40 3.76 -18.82 -4.77
N LYS A 41 3.90 -19.88 -3.94
CA LYS A 41 4.02 -21.27 -4.41
C LYS A 41 2.72 -21.78 -5.04
N ALA A 42 1.57 -21.52 -4.42
CA ALA A 42 0.27 -21.98 -4.91
C ALA A 42 -0.20 -21.18 -6.14
N GLY A 43 0.05 -19.86 -6.13
CA GLY A 43 -0.48 -18.92 -7.12
C GLY A 43 0.41 -18.69 -8.33
N GLY A 44 1.71 -18.47 -8.11
CA GLY A 44 2.62 -18.02 -9.17
C GLY A 44 2.09 -16.74 -9.85
N ASP A 45 1.89 -16.79 -11.16
CA ASP A 45 1.33 -15.71 -11.98
C ASP A 45 -0.17 -15.45 -11.76
N ARG A 46 -0.86 -16.33 -11.03
CA ARG A 46 -2.27 -16.15 -10.66
C ARG A 46 -2.47 -15.26 -9.45
N LEU A 47 -1.44 -15.01 -8.63
CA LEU A 47 -1.48 -14.04 -7.55
C LEU A 47 -1.04 -12.67 -8.09
N ILE A 48 -1.97 -11.75 -8.17
CA ILE A 48 -1.76 -10.43 -8.76
C ILE A 48 -1.91 -9.37 -7.67
N LEU A 49 -0.84 -8.63 -7.40
CA LEU A 49 -0.88 -7.55 -6.42
C LEU A 49 -1.40 -6.27 -7.08
N SER A 50 -2.46 -5.69 -6.51
CA SER A 50 -3.00 -4.41 -6.98
C SER A 50 -2.08 -3.25 -6.62
N THR A 51 -1.95 -2.26 -7.51
CA THR A 51 -1.27 -1.01 -7.21
C THR A 51 -2.05 -0.15 -6.19
N GLY A 52 -3.33 -0.47 -5.99
CA GLY A 52 -4.17 0.19 -4.99
C GLY A 52 -4.32 1.69 -5.22
N ALA A 53 -3.88 2.49 -4.25
CA ALA A 53 -4.06 3.94 -4.21
C ALA A 53 -2.86 4.73 -4.75
N ILE A 54 -1.82 4.08 -5.29
CA ILE A 54 -0.56 4.74 -5.70
C ILE A 54 -0.22 4.52 -7.17
N GLY A 55 0.68 5.39 -7.67
CA GLY A 55 1.41 5.23 -8.92
C GLY A 55 2.89 4.91 -8.68
N GLY A 56 3.67 4.75 -9.74
CA GLY A 56 5.12 4.58 -9.67
C GLY A 56 5.60 3.19 -9.28
N VAL A 57 4.70 2.21 -9.12
CA VAL A 57 5.06 0.81 -8.85
C VAL A 57 5.88 0.21 -9.98
N ASP A 58 5.59 0.59 -11.21
CA ASP A 58 6.35 0.27 -12.42
C ASP A 58 7.78 0.83 -12.35
N ILE A 59 7.96 2.08 -11.89
CA ILE A 59 9.27 2.71 -11.67
C ILE A 59 10.08 1.91 -10.64
N VAL A 60 9.48 1.57 -9.48
CA VAL A 60 10.16 0.78 -8.44
C VAL A 60 10.61 -0.57 -8.99
N ARG A 61 9.74 -1.27 -9.74
CA ARG A 61 10.07 -2.56 -10.37
C ARG A 61 11.19 -2.41 -11.40
N ALA A 62 11.18 -1.34 -12.20
CA ALA A 62 12.24 -1.05 -13.17
C ALA A 62 13.58 -0.76 -12.47
N CYS A 63 13.58 0.04 -11.40
CA CYS A 63 14.76 0.30 -10.58
C CYS A 63 15.35 -0.99 -10.02
N ARG A 64 14.53 -1.85 -9.43
CA ARG A 64 14.94 -3.18 -8.93
C ARG A 64 15.57 -4.05 -10.02
N GLN A 65 15.01 -4.03 -11.23
CA GLN A 65 15.52 -4.83 -12.35
C GLN A 65 16.85 -4.29 -12.89
N ALA A 66 17.05 -2.97 -12.87
CA ALA A 66 18.22 -2.31 -13.43
C ALA A 66 19.42 -2.27 -12.48
N GLY A 67 19.21 -2.38 -11.16
CA GLY A 67 20.28 -2.26 -10.18
C GLY A 67 19.79 -2.27 -8.74
N ASN A 68 20.39 -1.40 -7.92
CA ASN A 68 20.05 -1.30 -6.51
C ASN A 68 19.06 -0.15 -6.26
N ILE A 69 18.13 -0.37 -5.32
CA ILE A 69 17.30 0.67 -4.73
C ILE A 69 17.93 1.01 -3.37
N GLU A 70 18.48 2.22 -3.26
CA GLU A 70 19.08 2.69 -2.02
C GLU A 70 18.01 2.97 -0.96
N SER A 71 16.95 3.69 -1.34
CA SER A 71 15.85 4.00 -0.43
C SER A 71 14.55 4.31 -1.17
N ILE A 72 13.44 4.02 -0.49
CA ILE A 72 12.10 4.46 -0.84
C ILE A 72 11.49 5.11 0.41
N THR A 73 11.12 6.37 0.33
CA THR A 73 10.38 7.04 1.41
C THR A 73 8.94 7.23 0.99
N LEU A 74 8.02 6.58 1.69
CA LEU A 74 6.59 6.79 1.55
C LEU A 74 6.10 7.78 2.62
N SER A 75 5.67 8.96 2.22
CA SER A 75 4.98 9.91 3.09
C SER A 75 3.48 9.88 2.80
N THR A 76 2.68 9.49 3.79
CA THR A 76 1.21 9.43 3.67
C THR A 76 0.60 10.52 4.54
N THR A 77 -0.25 11.37 3.94
CA THR A 77 -1.01 12.40 4.65
C THR A 77 -2.49 12.10 4.53
N LYS A 78 -3.19 12.12 5.65
CA LYS A 78 -4.64 11.90 5.72
C LYS A 78 -5.33 12.93 6.62
N PRO A 79 -6.65 13.13 6.45
CA PRO A 79 -7.45 13.87 7.42
C PRO A 79 -7.25 13.35 8.84
N SER A 80 -7.05 14.26 9.79
CA SER A 80 -6.60 13.96 11.16
C SER A 80 -7.39 12.85 11.84
N LEU A 81 -8.72 12.93 11.84
CA LEU A 81 -9.59 11.97 12.53
C LEU A 81 -9.56 10.54 11.97
N ALA A 82 -9.06 10.35 10.73
CA ALA A 82 -8.95 9.03 10.12
C ALA A 82 -7.78 8.20 10.68
N LEU A 83 -6.86 8.82 11.44
CA LEU A 83 -5.59 8.23 11.84
C LEU A 83 -5.49 7.87 13.33
N GLU A 84 -6.47 8.21 14.18
CA GLU A 84 -6.42 7.83 15.60
C GLU A 84 -6.29 6.30 15.76
N ARG A 85 -5.37 5.89 16.63
CA ARG A 85 -5.13 4.47 16.93
C ARG A 85 -4.98 4.27 18.45
N PRO A 86 -5.39 3.10 19.00
CA PRO A 86 -5.35 2.82 20.43
C PRO A 86 -3.95 2.84 21.05
N TRP A 87 -2.91 2.62 20.27
CA TRP A 87 -1.52 2.61 20.73
C TRP A 87 -0.89 4.01 20.82
N MET A 88 -1.54 5.04 20.28
CA MET A 88 -1.03 6.41 20.33
C MET A 88 -1.08 6.97 21.75
N SER A 89 -0.10 7.83 22.09
CA SER A 89 -0.10 8.51 23.38
C SER A 89 -1.29 9.48 23.51
N ALA A 90 -1.68 9.77 24.75
CA ALA A 90 -2.75 10.72 25.01
C ALA A 90 -2.42 12.13 24.46
N GLU A 91 -1.14 12.53 24.50
CA GLU A 91 -0.67 13.80 23.95
C GLU A 91 -0.82 13.83 22.44
N MET A 92 -0.42 12.77 21.73
CA MET A 92 -0.56 12.69 20.27
C MET A 92 -2.04 12.72 19.85
N ILE A 93 -2.90 11.98 20.54
CA ILE A 93 -4.35 12.01 20.30
C ILE A 93 -4.93 13.41 20.55
N ALA A 94 -4.49 14.09 21.62
CA ALA A 94 -4.92 15.46 21.90
C ALA A 94 -4.51 16.42 20.78
N GLN A 95 -3.26 16.37 20.29
CA GLN A 95 -2.77 17.20 19.18
C GLN A 95 -3.57 16.93 17.89
N ILE A 96 -3.85 15.67 17.56
CA ILE A 96 -4.67 15.31 16.39
C ILE A 96 -6.08 15.91 16.51
N ARG A 97 -6.69 15.84 17.70
CA ARG A 97 -8.06 16.34 17.94
C ARG A 97 -8.14 17.86 18.02
N GLU A 98 -7.11 18.52 18.54
CA GLU A 98 -7.02 19.97 18.55
C GLU A 98 -7.02 20.55 17.13
N GLY A 99 -6.46 19.83 16.17
CA GLY A 99 -6.53 20.18 14.75
C GLY A 99 -5.85 21.50 14.41
N ARG A 100 -4.79 21.88 15.13
CA ARG A 100 -4.10 23.17 14.92
C ARG A 100 -2.98 23.07 13.91
N GLU A 101 -2.31 21.93 13.85
CA GLU A 101 -1.12 21.69 13.03
C GLU A 101 -1.07 20.26 12.51
N VAL A 102 -0.18 20.00 11.56
CA VAL A 102 0.10 18.68 11.03
C VAL A 102 0.88 17.88 12.07
N VAL A 103 0.38 16.70 12.42
CA VAL A 103 1.02 15.79 13.39
C VAL A 103 1.67 14.62 12.65
N GLU A 104 2.98 14.41 12.82
CA GLU A 104 3.65 13.19 12.36
C GLU A 104 3.33 12.04 13.34
N CYS A 105 2.40 11.16 12.92
CA CYS A 105 1.91 10.06 13.75
C CYS A 105 2.84 8.86 13.76
N TYR A 106 3.65 8.70 12.71
CA TYR A 106 4.56 7.56 12.57
C TYR A 106 5.75 7.89 11.69
N ARG A 107 6.90 7.35 12.07
CA ARG A 107 8.12 7.29 11.26
C ARG A 107 8.84 5.97 11.55
N GLY A 108 9.12 5.18 10.53
CA GLY A 108 9.84 3.92 10.67
C GLY A 108 9.71 3.03 9.43
N SER A 109 10.10 1.76 9.58
CA SER A 109 10.06 0.80 8.48
C SER A 109 8.65 0.50 7.98
N ALA A 110 8.53 0.13 6.70
CA ALA A 110 7.26 -0.29 6.11
C ALA A 110 6.68 -1.52 6.84
N LEU A 111 7.51 -2.47 7.24
CA LEU A 111 7.07 -3.68 7.95
C LEU A 111 6.37 -3.33 9.27
N ALA A 112 6.99 -2.50 10.12
CA ALA A 112 6.39 -2.08 11.37
C ALA A 112 5.13 -1.21 11.15
N ALA A 113 5.11 -0.37 10.10
CA ALA A 113 3.92 0.40 9.75
C ALA A 113 2.71 -0.51 9.45
N THR A 114 2.89 -1.67 8.81
CA THR A 114 1.78 -2.60 8.51
C THR A 114 1.16 -3.22 9.75
N GLU A 115 1.89 -3.30 10.86
CA GLU A 115 1.36 -3.77 12.15
C GLU A 115 0.53 -2.70 12.85
N LEU A 116 1.03 -1.46 12.85
CA LEU A 116 0.42 -0.34 13.56
C LEU A 116 -0.79 0.25 12.83
N PHE A 117 -0.84 0.13 11.50
CA PHE A 117 -1.88 0.71 10.65
C PHE A 117 -2.42 -0.30 9.62
N PRO A 118 -2.96 -1.45 10.01
CA PRO A 118 -3.31 -2.54 9.09
C PRO A 118 -4.29 -2.14 7.98
N GLU A 119 -5.15 -1.15 8.23
CA GLU A 119 -6.16 -0.68 7.26
C GLU A 119 -5.61 0.42 6.32
N SER A 120 -4.44 0.99 6.63
CA SER A 120 -3.95 2.21 5.98
C SER A 120 -2.66 2.04 5.19
N VAL A 121 -1.97 0.90 5.30
CA VAL A 121 -0.59 0.73 4.82
C VAL A 121 -0.39 -0.40 3.82
N ASN A 122 -1.45 -0.87 3.15
CA ASN A 122 -1.30 -1.75 1.99
C ASN A 122 -0.37 -1.12 0.92
N VAL A 123 -0.36 0.21 0.85
CA VAL A 123 0.54 0.98 -0.03
C VAL A 123 2.02 0.71 0.28
N ALA A 124 2.41 0.69 1.57
CA ALA A 124 3.79 0.42 1.97
C ALA A 124 4.19 -1.02 1.64
N ALA A 125 3.30 -1.98 1.87
CA ALA A 125 3.50 -3.37 1.49
C ALA A 125 3.64 -3.51 -0.04
N THR A 126 2.78 -2.84 -0.82
CA THR A 126 2.87 -2.84 -2.29
C THR A 126 4.24 -2.34 -2.77
N LEU A 127 4.77 -1.26 -2.16
CA LEU A 127 6.11 -0.76 -2.50
C LEU A 127 7.21 -1.75 -2.11
N ALA A 128 7.13 -2.36 -0.92
CA ALA A 128 8.09 -3.37 -0.48
C ALA A 128 8.13 -4.58 -1.44
N PHE A 129 6.98 -5.09 -1.86
CA PHE A 129 6.92 -6.18 -2.85
C PHE A 129 7.42 -5.75 -4.23
N ALA A 130 7.15 -4.53 -4.67
CA ALA A 130 7.71 -3.99 -5.91
C ALA A 130 9.23 -3.88 -5.84
N ALA A 131 9.78 -3.43 -4.71
CA ALA A 131 11.21 -3.35 -4.44
C ALA A 131 11.86 -4.73 -4.23
N GLY A 132 11.06 -5.76 -3.89
CA GLY A 132 11.52 -7.12 -3.59
C GLY A 132 12.10 -7.29 -2.19
N SER A 133 12.03 -6.27 -1.35
CA SER A 133 12.45 -6.28 0.04
C SER A 133 11.69 -5.21 0.84
N TRP A 134 11.54 -5.43 2.13
CA TRP A 134 11.01 -4.46 3.08
C TRP A 134 12.05 -3.40 3.49
N GLU A 135 13.35 -3.76 3.45
CA GLU A 135 14.45 -2.95 3.99
C GLU A 135 14.56 -1.53 3.38
N PRO A 136 14.45 -1.33 2.05
CA PRO A 136 14.64 0.00 1.49
C PRO A 136 13.43 0.92 1.69
N VAL A 137 12.33 0.45 2.31
CA VAL A 137 11.07 1.20 2.40
C VAL A 137 10.84 1.75 3.79
N ASP A 138 10.99 3.07 3.91
CA ASP A 138 10.62 3.86 5.10
C ASP A 138 9.27 4.52 4.91
N VAL A 139 8.53 4.63 6.01
CA VAL A 139 7.18 5.18 6.02
C VAL A 139 7.08 6.33 7.02
N ARG A 140 6.43 7.42 6.58
CA ARG A 140 6.02 8.54 7.41
C ARG A 140 4.52 8.74 7.26
N ILE A 141 3.81 8.92 8.36
CA ILE A 141 2.35 9.12 8.36
C ILE A 141 2.01 10.41 9.08
N PHE A 142 1.26 11.27 8.40
CA PHE A 142 0.88 12.59 8.88
C PHE A 142 -0.64 12.71 8.98
N ALA A 143 -1.10 13.19 10.13
CA ALA A 143 -2.45 13.67 10.36
C ALA A 143 -2.49 15.17 10.06
N ASP A 144 -3.22 15.57 9.03
CA ASP A 144 -3.34 16.96 8.64
C ASP A 144 -4.80 17.42 8.81
N PRO A 145 -5.07 18.41 9.70
CA PRO A 145 -6.42 18.90 9.94
C PRO A 145 -7.03 19.61 8.73
N LEU A 146 -6.21 20.10 7.80
CA LEU A 146 -6.66 20.79 6.58
C LEU A 146 -6.76 19.84 5.38
N ALA A 147 -6.28 18.59 5.50
CA ALA A 147 -6.36 17.64 4.41
C ALA A 147 -7.80 17.24 4.12
N THR A 148 -8.18 17.34 2.86
CA THR A 148 -9.45 16.82 2.32
C THR A 148 -9.23 15.59 1.45
N LEU A 149 -7.98 15.28 1.15
CA LEU A 149 -7.54 14.17 0.29
C LEU A 149 -6.64 13.21 1.07
N ASN A 150 -6.62 11.96 0.64
CA ASN A 150 -5.59 10.99 1.03
C ASN A 150 -4.40 11.15 0.09
N SER A 151 -3.27 11.66 0.57
CA SER A 151 -2.09 11.91 -0.25
C SER A 151 -0.97 10.92 0.07
N HIS A 152 -0.29 10.48 -0.99
CA HIS A 152 0.88 9.61 -0.92
C HIS A 152 2.00 10.23 -1.75
N LYS A 153 3.13 10.51 -1.12
CA LYS A 153 4.34 10.96 -1.77
C LYS A 153 5.40 9.88 -1.62
N ILE A 154 5.98 9.49 -2.75
CA ILE A 154 6.97 8.42 -2.84
C ILE A 154 8.24 9.03 -3.42
N ASP A 155 9.29 9.08 -2.63
CA ASP A 155 10.63 9.48 -3.05
C ASP A 155 11.47 8.21 -3.19
N ILE A 156 12.07 7.97 -4.37
CA ILE A 156 12.85 6.77 -4.70
C ILE A 156 14.26 7.21 -5.07
N VAL A 157 15.25 6.60 -4.42
CA VAL A 157 16.68 6.76 -4.73
C VAL A 157 17.21 5.42 -5.22
N SER A 158 17.79 5.40 -6.42
CA SER A 158 18.35 4.18 -7.02
C SER A 158 19.56 4.49 -7.89
N ASP A 159 20.30 3.46 -8.29
CA ASP A 159 21.47 3.57 -9.16
C ASP A 159 21.16 4.23 -10.52
N ILE A 160 19.91 4.12 -10.98
CA ILE A 160 19.50 4.66 -12.29
C ILE A 160 18.80 6.02 -12.21
N GLY A 161 18.54 6.54 -11.01
CA GLY A 161 17.95 7.88 -10.89
C GLY A 161 17.20 8.14 -9.59
N LEU A 162 16.67 9.37 -9.53
CA LEU A 162 15.87 9.89 -8.43
C LEU A 162 14.47 10.15 -8.96
N TYR A 163 13.46 9.57 -8.30
CA TYR A 163 12.08 9.69 -8.75
C TYR A 163 11.19 10.20 -7.63
N LYS A 164 10.23 11.04 -7.98
CA LYS A 164 9.22 11.54 -7.06
C LYS A 164 7.85 11.31 -7.68
N VAL A 165 7.01 10.58 -6.97
CA VAL A 165 5.63 10.34 -7.36
C VAL A 165 4.72 10.88 -6.27
N GLU A 166 3.78 11.70 -6.64
CA GLU A 166 2.79 12.25 -5.71
C GLU A 166 1.38 11.96 -6.23
N VAL A 167 0.55 11.41 -5.37
CA VAL A 167 -0.83 11.04 -5.67
C VAL A 167 -1.73 11.56 -4.58
N SER A 168 -2.75 12.33 -4.94
CA SER A 168 -3.75 12.86 -4.01
C SER A 168 -5.13 12.37 -4.42
N ASN A 169 -5.73 11.52 -3.60
CA ASN A 169 -6.97 10.83 -3.89
C ASN A 169 -8.13 11.35 -3.04
N HIS A 170 -9.31 11.48 -3.64
CA HIS A 170 -10.52 11.63 -2.84
C HIS A 170 -10.74 10.40 -1.96
N PRO A 171 -11.11 10.59 -0.69
CA PRO A 171 -11.58 9.49 0.13
C PRO A 171 -12.80 8.82 -0.51
N LEU A 172 -12.92 7.49 -0.35
CA LEU A 172 -14.12 6.80 -0.81
C LEU A 172 -15.30 7.18 0.10
N PRO A 173 -16.44 7.67 -0.43
CA PRO A 173 -17.54 8.14 0.41
C PRO A 173 -18.08 7.09 1.40
N SER A 174 -18.11 5.81 0.98
CA SER A 174 -18.56 4.68 1.83
C SER A 174 -17.51 4.22 2.83
N ASN A 175 -16.23 4.57 2.64
CA ASN A 175 -15.13 4.23 3.53
C ASN A 175 -14.01 5.28 3.42
N PRO A 176 -14.06 6.37 4.20
CA PRO A 176 -13.08 7.47 4.12
C PRO A 176 -11.62 7.08 4.41
N LYS A 177 -11.40 5.92 5.05
CA LYS A 177 -10.06 5.37 5.25
C LYS A 177 -9.41 4.89 3.94
N SER A 178 -10.22 4.59 2.93
CA SER A 178 -9.79 4.13 1.60
C SER A 178 -9.83 5.26 0.58
N SER A 179 -8.98 5.18 -0.42
CA SER A 179 -8.94 6.11 -1.56
C SER A 179 -9.86 5.64 -2.69
N ALA A 180 -10.55 6.55 -3.35
CA ALA A 180 -11.45 6.24 -4.47
C ALA A 180 -10.73 5.53 -5.64
N LEU A 181 -9.42 5.82 -5.83
CA LEU A 181 -8.59 5.19 -6.85
C LEU A 181 -8.49 3.66 -6.69
N VAL A 182 -8.59 3.12 -5.47
CA VAL A 182 -8.44 1.67 -5.22
C VAL A 182 -9.44 0.85 -6.04
N GLY A 183 -10.71 1.26 -6.03
CA GLY A 183 -11.75 0.57 -6.81
C GLY A 183 -11.48 0.64 -8.32
N ALA A 184 -11.06 1.80 -8.83
CA ALA A 184 -10.72 1.98 -10.24
C ALA A 184 -9.49 1.15 -10.64
N SER A 185 -8.46 1.07 -9.79
CA SER A 185 -7.27 0.24 -10.01
C SER A 185 -7.62 -1.25 -10.07
N LEU A 186 -8.54 -1.70 -9.20
CA LEU A 186 -9.02 -3.08 -9.22
C LEU A 186 -9.79 -3.39 -10.50
N LEU A 187 -10.73 -2.52 -10.89
CA LEU A 187 -11.48 -2.67 -12.14
C LEU A 187 -10.56 -2.69 -13.36
N ARG A 188 -9.54 -1.82 -13.40
CA ARG A 188 -8.53 -1.82 -14.43
C ARG A 188 -7.78 -3.17 -14.47
N SER A 189 -7.33 -3.67 -13.32
CA SER A 189 -6.63 -4.96 -13.26
C SER A 189 -7.50 -6.11 -13.77
N LEU A 190 -8.78 -6.14 -13.42
CA LEU A 190 -9.73 -7.13 -13.94
C LEU A 190 -9.95 -7.00 -15.44
N HIS A 191 -10.05 -5.78 -15.94
CA HIS A 191 -10.16 -5.51 -17.38
C HIS A 191 -8.93 -6.04 -18.14
N ASP A 192 -7.71 -5.70 -17.68
CA ASP A 192 -6.46 -6.14 -18.29
C ASP A 192 -6.33 -7.67 -18.34
N LEU A 193 -6.87 -8.36 -17.32
CA LEU A 193 -6.85 -9.83 -17.23
C LEU A 193 -7.89 -10.53 -18.12
N THR A 194 -8.92 -9.81 -18.56
CA THR A 194 -10.06 -10.40 -19.30
C THR A 194 -10.13 -9.96 -20.76
N THR A 195 -9.32 -8.98 -21.15
CA THR A 195 -9.30 -8.47 -22.53
C THR A 195 -8.03 -8.89 -23.27
N ASN A 196 -8.14 -9.04 -24.59
CA ASN A 196 -7.00 -9.27 -25.49
C ASN A 196 -6.45 -7.96 -26.10
N LEU A 197 -6.68 -6.84 -25.41
CA LEU A 197 -6.15 -5.55 -25.84
C LEU A 197 -4.70 -5.37 -25.34
N PRO A 198 -3.87 -4.57 -26.02
CA PRO A 198 -2.57 -4.18 -25.52
C PRO A 198 -2.70 -3.56 -24.11
N THR A 199 -1.92 -4.03 -23.16
CA THR A 199 -1.92 -3.55 -21.78
C THR A 199 -0.59 -2.90 -21.43
N PHE A 200 -0.62 -1.94 -20.52
CA PHE A 200 0.59 -1.42 -19.90
C PHE A 200 1.05 -2.39 -18.79
N MET A 201 2.31 -2.75 -18.83
CA MET A 201 2.93 -3.61 -17.80
C MET A 201 3.68 -2.79 -16.76
#